data_e786cdf7c497c30c463e918f27a5d853
#
_entry.id   e786cdf7c497c30c463e918f27a5d853
#
_cell.length_a   1.000
_cell.length_b   1.000
_cell.length_c   1.000
_cell.angle_alpha   90.00
_cell.angle_beta   90.00
_cell.angle_gamma   90.00
#
_symmetry.space_group_name_H-M   'P 1'
#
loop_
_entity.id
_entity.type
_entity.pdbx_description
1 polymer ?
#
loop_
_entity_poly.entity_id
_entity_poly.type
_entity_poly.pdbx_seq_one_letter_code
_entity_poly.pdbx_strand_id
1 'polypeptide(L)'
;MQTPYEYRAQAREALQGRWGEAAIVSLIILVTAVLISVPSIVAEWAGSLTTVLSVLVLPLQYAYYISLLERTRGSEEELTRFTLQYAINQAYANTRFLVAGLLIMLLSIVAAVFTFGIGGIIVKYMYIMVPYLLHDYPELTPREAMKLSREMMSGQKWELFVLDLTFIGWVLLSILTAGLGMLFVEPYMSTARAIFYKDLKEEKLIEETDETISTTAE
;
A
#
# COMPACT_ATOMS: atom_id res chain seq x y z
N MET A 1 17.02 -7.39 -7.96
CA MET A 1 15.62 -7.74 -7.59
C MET A 1 15.49 -9.21 -7.25
N GLN A 2 14.67 -9.54 -6.24
CA GLN A 2 14.40 -10.90 -5.77
C GLN A 2 13.29 -11.57 -6.60
N THR A 3 13.15 -12.89 -6.50
CA THR A 3 12.05 -13.61 -7.15
C THR A 3 10.73 -13.45 -6.38
N PRO A 4 9.56 -13.56 -7.03
CA PRO A 4 8.25 -13.52 -6.34
C PRO A 4 8.11 -14.55 -5.22
N TYR A 5 8.80 -15.68 -5.32
CA TYR A 5 8.83 -16.71 -4.28
C TYR A 5 9.57 -16.22 -3.02
N GLU A 6 10.71 -15.55 -3.20
CA GLU A 6 11.51 -15.00 -2.10
C GLU A 6 10.76 -13.89 -1.36
N TYR A 7 10.11 -12.97 -2.07
CA TYR A 7 9.25 -11.96 -1.46
C TYR A 7 8.15 -12.58 -0.60
N ARG A 8 7.51 -13.63 -1.09
CA ARG A 8 6.47 -14.34 -0.34
C ARG A 8 7.03 -15.10 0.87
N ALA A 9 8.20 -15.71 0.74
CA ALA A 9 8.86 -16.41 1.86
C ALA A 9 9.20 -15.43 2.98
N GLN A 10 9.83 -14.31 2.67
CA GLN A 10 10.14 -13.26 3.65
C GLN A 10 8.89 -12.62 4.27
N ALA A 11 7.84 -12.38 3.48
CA ALA A 11 6.58 -11.86 4.01
C ALA A 11 5.93 -12.82 5.01
N ARG A 12 6.00 -14.14 4.74
CA ARG A 12 5.52 -15.15 5.68
C ARG A 12 6.34 -15.16 6.97
N GLU A 13 7.65 -15.05 6.85
CA GLU A 13 8.57 -14.99 7.99
C GLU A 13 8.31 -13.74 8.84
N ALA A 14 8.18 -12.56 8.22
CA ALA A 14 7.88 -11.32 8.91
C ALA A 14 6.55 -11.35 9.69
N LEU A 15 5.56 -12.09 9.20
CA LEU A 15 4.26 -12.27 9.87
C LEU A 15 4.23 -13.46 10.83
N GLN A 16 5.31 -14.25 10.93
CA GLN A 16 5.32 -15.43 11.80
C GLN A 16 5.07 -15.06 13.27
N GLY A 17 4.14 -15.77 13.90
CA GLY A 17 3.70 -15.51 15.27
C GLY A 17 2.74 -14.33 15.43
N ARG A 18 2.46 -13.53 14.38
CA ARG A 18 1.63 -12.32 14.46
C ARG A 18 0.50 -12.23 13.42
N TRP A 19 0.16 -13.36 12.81
CA TRP A 19 -0.95 -13.44 11.85
C TRP A 19 -2.28 -12.95 12.43
N GLY A 20 -2.53 -13.23 13.72
CA GLY A 20 -3.73 -12.78 14.42
C GLY A 20 -3.81 -11.25 14.51
N GLU A 21 -2.72 -10.59 14.87
CA GLU A 21 -2.65 -9.11 14.94
C GLU A 21 -2.90 -8.49 13.57
N ALA A 22 -2.25 -9.01 12.53
CA ALA A 22 -2.42 -8.53 11.17
C ALA A 22 -3.86 -8.72 10.67
N ALA A 23 -4.48 -9.86 10.97
CA ALA A 23 -5.89 -10.12 10.66
C ALA A 23 -6.85 -9.20 11.42
N ILE A 24 -6.56 -8.86 12.68
CA ILE A 24 -7.36 -7.90 13.46
C ILE A 24 -7.32 -6.50 12.81
N VAL A 25 -6.16 -6.01 12.41
CA VAL A 25 -6.05 -4.72 11.73
C VAL A 25 -6.80 -4.74 10.40
N SER A 26 -6.65 -5.80 9.60
CA SER A 26 -7.41 -5.98 8.36
C SER A 26 -8.92 -6.00 8.62
N LEU A 27 -9.36 -6.64 9.72
CA LEU A 27 -10.76 -6.65 10.13
C LEU A 27 -11.26 -5.26 10.51
N ILE A 28 -10.48 -4.48 11.26
CA ILE A 28 -10.84 -3.10 11.64
C ILE A 28 -11.03 -2.25 10.37
N ILE A 29 -10.12 -2.35 9.41
CA ILE A 29 -10.22 -1.62 8.13
C ILE A 29 -11.48 -2.07 7.36
N LEU A 30 -11.71 -3.37 7.26
CA LEU A 30 -12.88 -3.94 6.58
C LEU A 30 -14.19 -3.47 7.24
N VAL A 31 -14.30 -3.58 8.56
CA VAL A 31 -15.50 -3.15 9.30
C VAL A 31 -15.73 -1.65 9.12
N THR A 32 -14.68 -0.83 9.18
CA THR A 32 -14.78 0.61 8.95
C THR A 32 -15.28 0.91 7.53
N ALA A 33 -14.73 0.22 6.52
CA ALA A 33 -15.17 0.39 5.14
C ALA A 33 -16.64 -0.05 4.92
N VAL A 34 -17.06 -1.15 5.54
CA VAL A 34 -18.44 -1.64 5.49
C VAL A 34 -19.38 -0.65 6.16
N LEU A 35 -19.08 -0.17 7.36
CA LEU A 35 -19.92 0.80 8.09
C LEU A 35 -20.10 2.10 7.28
N ILE A 36 -19.05 2.57 6.62
CA ILE A 36 -19.14 3.76 5.75
C ILE A 36 -20.02 3.47 4.52
N SER A 37 -20.04 2.23 4.02
CA SER A 37 -20.78 1.85 2.81
C SER A 37 -22.30 1.60 3.08
N VAL A 38 -22.69 1.28 4.31
CA VAL A 38 -24.09 0.95 4.67
C VAL A 38 -25.10 2.02 4.23
N PRO A 39 -24.88 3.34 4.43
CA PRO A 39 -25.82 4.35 4.01
C PRO A 39 -26.15 4.32 2.52
N SER A 40 -25.19 3.98 1.64
CA SER A 40 -25.45 3.91 0.20
C SER A 40 -26.30 2.72 -0.23
N ILE A 41 -26.36 1.67 0.60
CA ILE A 41 -27.23 0.51 0.38
C ILE A 41 -28.68 0.84 0.71
N VAL A 42 -28.87 1.72 1.72
CA VAL A 42 -30.22 2.07 2.23
C VAL A 42 -30.83 3.25 1.45
N ALA A 43 -30.02 4.17 0.95
CA ALA A 43 -30.49 5.38 0.28
C ALA A 43 -29.57 5.76 -0.89
N GLU A 44 -30.10 5.79 -2.11
CA GLU A 44 -29.34 6.12 -3.33
C GLU A 44 -28.63 7.49 -3.25
N TRP A 45 -29.25 8.49 -2.61
CA TRP A 45 -28.64 9.82 -2.42
C TRP A 45 -27.40 9.81 -1.51
N ALA A 46 -27.25 8.80 -0.66
CA ALA A 46 -26.12 8.68 0.25
C ALA A 46 -24.82 8.18 -0.44
N GLY A 47 -24.90 7.75 -1.71
CA GLY A 47 -23.75 7.25 -2.46
C GLY A 47 -22.63 8.27 -2.61
N SER A 48 -22.96 9.56 -2.84
CA SER A 48 -21.97 10.63 -2.89
C SER A 48 -21.32 10.90 -1.54
N LEU A 49 -22.10 10.82 -0.45
CA LEU A 49 -21.61 11.01 0.90
C LEU A 49 -20.65 9.86 1.31
N THR A 50 -21.00 8.61 0.98
CA THR A 50 -20.11 7.45 1.26
C THR A 50 -18.81 7.54 0.49
N THR A 51 -18.82 8.03 -0.75
CA THR A 51 -17.60 8.27 -1.51
C THR A 51 -16.68 9.28 -0.83
N VAL A 52 -17.22 10.37 -0.32
CA VAL A 52 -16.45 11.36 0.44
C VAL A 52 -15.93 10.78 1.76
N LEU A 53 -16.77 10.05 2.49
CA LEU A 53 -16.38 9.41 3.75
C LEU A 53 -15.30 8.32 3.55
N SER A 54 -15.29 7.63 2.42
CA SER A 54 -14.27 6.61 2.12
C SER A 54 -12.84 7.19 2.08
N VAL A 55 -12.69 8.49 1.78
CA VAL A 55 -11.40 9.19 1.84
C VAL A 55 -10.83 9.19 3.26
N LEU A 56 -11.68 9.17 4.28
CA LEU A 56 -11.25 9.12 5.69
C LEU A 56 -10.62 7.77 6.07
N VAL A 57 -10.84 6.71 5.29
CA VAL A 57 -10.19 5.40 5.52
C VAL A 57 -8.75 5.37 5.01
N LEU A 58 -8.39 6.23 4.04
CA LEU A 58 -7.06 6.24 3.43
C LEU A 58 -5.92 6.39 4.45
N PRO A 59 -5.96 7.31 5.44
CA PRO A 59 -4.88 7.42 6.41
C PRO A 59 -4.73 6.16 7.27
N LEU A 60 -5.83 5.50 7.62
CA LEU A 60 -5.78 4.24 8.36
C LEU A 60 -5.16 3.12 7.52
N GLN A 61 -5.50 3.06 6.24
CA GLN A 61 -4.92 2.10 5.30
C GLN A 61 -3.43 2.35 5.08
N TYR A 62 -3.01 3.60 4.97
CA TYR A 62 -1.60 3.96 4.86
C TYR A 62 -0.83 3.64 6.15
N ALA A 63 -1.40 3.94 7.31
CA ALA A 63 -0.82 3.57 8.59
C ALA A 63 -0.61 2.05 8.69
N TYR A 64 -1.54 1.26 8.18
CA TYR A 64 -1.40 -0.18 8.11
C TYR A 64 -0.26 -0.63 7.20
N TYR A 65 -0.13 -0.08 6.00
CA TYR A 65 0.99 -0.41 5.11
C TYR A 65 2.35 -0.07 5.72
N ILE A 66 2.42 1.06 6.43
CA ILE A 66 3.62 1.49 7.14
C ILE A 66 3.93 0.57 8.31
N SER A 67 2.93 0.12 9.07
CA SER A 67 3.14 -0.82 10.17
C SER A 67 3.70 -2.16 9.69
N LEU A 68 3.25 -2.64 8.53
CA LEU A 68 3.81 -3.82 7.89
C LEU A 68 5.24 -3.60 7.38
N LEU A 69 5.53 -2.41 6.84
CA LEU A 69 6.90 -2.04 6.44
C LEU A 69 7.83 -2.05 7.67
N GLU A 70 7.45 -1.39 8.77
CA GLU A 70 8.25 -1.36 10.00
C GLU A 70 8.44 -2.76 10.57
N ARG A 71 7.43 -3.63 10.43
CA ARG A 71 7.57 -5.04 10.78
C ARG A 71 8.66 -5.75 9.97
N THR A 72 8.76 -5.50 8.67
CA THR A 72 9.84 -6.04 7.83
C THR A 72 11.22 -5.46 8.15
N ARG A 73 11.27 -4.35 8.88
CA ARG A 73 12.48 -3.70 9.39
C ARG A 73 12.90 -4.20 10.78
N GLY A 74 12.13 -5.13 11.36
CA GLY A 74 12.43 -5.73 12.65
C GLY A 74 11.74 -5.06 13.86
N SER A 75 10.74 -4.20 13.63
CA SER A 75 9.94 -3.66 14.73
C SER A 75 9.22 -4.77 15.49
N GLU A 76 9.35 -4.80 16.81
CA GLU A 76 8.67 -5.74 17.69
C GLU A 76 7.37 -5.19 18.30
N GLU A 77 7.00 -3.94 17.99
CA GLU A 77 5.75 -3.37 18.47
C GLU A 77 4.53 -4.16 18.02
N GLU A 78 3.50 -4.14 18.85
CA GLU A 78 2.21 -4.74 18.50
C GLU A 78 1.61 -4.02 17.29
N LEU A 79 1.34 -4.75 16.21
CA LEU A 79 0.93 -4.22 14.92
C LEU A 79 -0.34 -3.35 15.03
N THR A 80 -1.32 -3.80 15.82
CA THR A 80 -2.57 -3.07 16.03
C THR A 80 -2.32 -1.73 16.71
N ARG A 81 -1.52 -1.74 17.78
CA ARG A 81 -1.19 -0.54 18.56
C ARG A 81 -0.42 0.46 17.71
N PHE A 82 0.62 0.00 17.01
CA PHE A 82 1.41 0.84 16.09
C PHE A 82 0.52 1.46 15.02
N THR A 83 -0.31 0.65 14.33
CA THR A 83 -1.19 1.14 13.26
C THR A 83 -2.14 2.22 13.76
N LEU A 84 -2.82 2.01 14.89
CA LEU A 84 -3.76 2.99 15.44
C LEU A 84 -3.05 4.25 15.92
N GLN A 85 -1.93 4.12 16.61
CA GLN A 85 -1.15 5.25 17.09
C GLN A 85 -0.57 6.07 15.94
N TYR A 86 -0.04 5.41 14.90
CA TYR A 86 0.46 6.07 13.71
C TYR A 86 -0.67 6.76 12.92
N ALA A 87 -1.83 6.11 12.78
CA ALA A 87 -2.99 6.70 12.13
C ALA A 87 -3.37 8.02 12.81
N ILE A 88 -3.56 8.00 14.14
CA ILE A 88 -4.01 9.17 14.90
C ILE A 88 -2.95 10.27 14.90
N ASN A 89 -1.70 9.93 15.20
CA ASN A 89 -0.66 10.94 15.46
C ASN A 89 0.01 11.48 14.18
N GLN A 90 0.02 10.70 13.11
CA GLN A 90 0.74 11.06 11.90
C GLN A 90 -0.14 11.07 10.65
N ALA A 91 -0.86 9.99 10.36
CA ALA A 91 -1.55 9.87 9.10
C ALA A 91 -2.77 10.82 9.00
N TYR A 92 -3.53 11.01 10.09
CA TYR A 92 -4.63 12.00 10.14
C TYR A 92 -4.14 13.41 10.43
N ALA A 93 -3.13 13.58 11.30
CA ALA A 93 -2.57 14.90 11.60
C ALA A 93 -1.82 15.50 10.42
N ASN A 94 -1.27 14.69 9.55
CA ASN A 94 -0.49 15.12 8.41
C ASN A 94 -1.32 15.08 7.11
N THR A 95 -1.75 16.23 6.66
CA THR A 95 -2.56 16.40 5.44
C THR A 95 -1.91 15.82 4.18
N ARG A 96 -0.59 15.58 4.18
CA ARG A 96 0.14 15.04 3.02
C ARG A 96 -0.37 13.66 2.59
N PHE A 97 -0.68 12.77 3.54
CA PHE A 97 -1.22 11.45 3.24
C PHE A 97 -2.62 11.55 2.61
N LEU A 98 -3.47 12.45 3.13
CA LEU A 98 -4.79 12.70 2.56
C LEU A 98 -4.70 13.30 1.16
N VAL A 99 -3.85 14.30 0.97
CA VAL A 99 -3.68 14.96 -0.33
C VAL A 99 -3.11 13.99 -1.36
N ALA A 100 -2.09 13.20 -1.01
CA ALA A 100 -1.54 12.19 -1.90
C ALA A 100 -2.61 11.16 -2.30
N GLY A 101 -3.34 10.62 -1.33
CA GLY A 101 -4.40 9.64 -1.58
C GLY A 101 -5.50 10.20 -2.47
N LEU A 102 -5.94 11.43 -2.22
CA LEU A 102 -6.96 12.10 -3.04
C LEU A 102 -6.48 12.33 -4.48
N LEU A 103 -5.24 12.79 -4.67
CA LEU A 103 -4.65 12.99 -6.00
C LEU A 103 -4.54 11.66 -6.77
N ILE A 104 -4.07 10.61 -6.12
CA ILE A 104 -3.97 9.28 -6.73
C ILE A 104 -5.35 8.73 -7.07
N MET A 105 -6.33 8.89 -6.17
CA MET A 105 -7.71 8.47 -6.40
C MET A 105 -8.31 9.19 -7.61
N LEU A 106 -8.19 10.52 -7.68
CA LEU A 106 -8.71 11.31 -8.79
C LEU A 106 -8.05 10.91 -10.11
N LEU A 107 -6.72 10.78 -10.12
CA LEU A 107 -5.98 10.36 -11.31
C LEU A 107 -6.37 8.95 -11.75
N SER A 108 -6.59 8.03 -10.80
CA SER A 108 -7.03 6.67 -11.08
C SER A 108 -8.42 6.62 -11.71
N ILE A 109 -9.35 7.43 -11.21
CA ILE A 109 -10.71 7.53 -11.77
C ILE A 109 -10.65 8.08 -13.21
N VAL A 110 -9.93 9.17 -13.44
CA VAL A 110 -9.77 9.75 -14.78
C VAL A 110 -9.16 8.72 -15.72
N ALA A 111 -8.06 8.09 -15.33
CA ALA A 111 -7.40 7.08 -16.16
C ALA A 111 -8.33 5.88 -16.44
N ALA A 112 -9.08 5.41 -15.44
CA ALA A 112 -10.00 4.28 -15.59
C ALA A 112 -11.14 4.60 -16.58
N VAL A 113 -11.71 5.80 -16.52
CA VAL A 113 -12.79 6.23 -17.42
C VAL A 113 -12.30 6.25 -18.87
N PHE A 114 -11.12 6.83 -19.15
CA PHE A 114 -10.59 6.95 -20.50
C PHE A 114 -10.07 5.64 -21.10
N THR A 115 -9.81 4.63 -20.27
CA THR A 115 -9.16 3.38 -20.72
C THR A 115 -9.96 2.11 -20.34
N PHE A 116 -11.26 2.26 -20.09
CA PHE A 116 -12.14 1.13 -19.69
C PHE A 116 -11.58 0.32 -18.50
N GLY A 117 -10.98 1.01 -17.53
CA GLY A 117 -10.46 0.43 -16.29
C GLY A 117 -8.96 0.11 -16.31
N ILE A 118 -8.34 -0.16 -17.45
CA ILE A 118 -6.91 -0.56 -17.53
C ILE A 118 -5.99 0.54 -16.99
N GLY A 119 -6.25 1.80 -17.31
CA GLY A 119 -5.44 2.92 -16.82
C GLY A 119 -5.46 3.08 -15.31
N GLY A 120 -6.57 2.76 -14.65
CA GLY A 120 -6.65 2.77 -13.19
C GLY A 120 -5.69 1.76 -12.55
N ILE A 121 -5.55 0.59 -13.16
CA ILE A 121 -4.59 -0.44 -12.71
C ILE A 121 -3.15 0.08 -12.88
N ILE A 122 -2.83 0.67 -14.03
CA ILE A 122 -1.49 1.21 -14.30
C ILE A 122 -1.16 2.32 -13.31
N VAL A 123 -2.10 3.24 -13.03
CA VAL A 123 -1.94 4.32 -12.05
C VAL A 123 -1.72 3.75 -10.65
N LYS A 124 -2.46 2.70 -10.26
CA LYS A 124 -2.26 2.02 -8.98
C LYS A 124 -0.82 1.53 -8.82
N TYR A 125 -0.29 0.80 -9.81
CA TYR A 125 1.09 0.30 -9.75
C TYR A 125 2.13 1.43 -9.82
N MET A 126 1.82 2.52 -10.49
CA MET A 126 2.73 3.67 -10.58
C MET A 126 2.92 4.39 -9.25
N TYR A 127 1.88 4.44 -8.41
CA TYR A 127 1.87 5.23 -7.17
C TYR A 127 1.76 4.38 -5.91
N ILE A 128 1.94 3.07 -6.00
CA ILE A 128 1.79 2.16 -4.87
C ILE A 128 2.85 2.38 -3.77
N MET A 129 4.01 2.98 -4.12
CA MET A 129 5.09 3.26 -3.18
C MET A 129 4.93 4.58 -2.43
N VAL A 130 3.97 5.43 -2.81
CA VAL A 130 3.77 6.77 -2.22
C VAL A 130 3.60 6.76 -0.69
N PRO A 131 2.82 5.85 -0.06
CA PRO A 131 2.71 5.82 1.40
C PRO A 131 4.05 5.57 2.10
N TYR A 132 4.85 4.68 1.56
CA TYR A 132 6.17 4.33 2.10
C TYR A 132 7.16 5.51 1.96
N LEU A 133 7.12 6.19 0.81
CA LEU A 133 7.96 7.36 0.54
C LEU A 133 7.62 8.54 1.45
N LEU A 134 6.34 8.82 1.67
CA LEU A 134 5.91 9.87 2.59
C LEU A 134 6.25 9.57 4.06
N HIS A 135 6.39 8.30 4.41
CA HIS A 135 6.86 7.88 5.72
C HIS A 135 8.37 8.02 5.85
N ASP A 136 9.13 7.49 4.89
CA ASP A 136 10.59 7.49 4.91
C ASP A 136 11.22 8.87 4.70
N TYR A 137 10.53 9.75 3.96
CA TYR A 137 10.97 11.10 3.61
C TYR A 137 9.90 12.13 4.01
N PRO A 138 9.87 12.53 5.30
CA PRO A 138 8.86 13.44 5.82
C PRO A 138 8.89 14.85 5.20
N GLU A 139 9.99 15.23 4.55
CA GLU A 139 10.16 16.50 3.85
C GLU A 139 9.46 16.54 2.49
N LEU A 140 9.18 15.41 1.87
CA LEU A 140 8.56 15.36 0.55
C LEU A 140 7.13 15.89 0.56
N THR A 141 6.82 16.69 -0.43
CA THR A 141 5.44 17.03 -0.76
C THR A 141 4.72 15.84 -1.41
N PRO A 142 3.37 15.78 -1.39
CA PRO A 142 2.62 14.73 -2.07
C PRO A 142 2.99 14.56 -3.55
N ARG A 143 3.24 15.67 -4.26
CA ARG A 143 3.60 15.65 -5.69
C ARG A 143 5.00 15.09 -5.92
N GLU A 144 5.95 15.43 -5.06
CA GLU A 144 7.32 14.90 -5.11
C GLU A 144 7.34 13.41 -4.81
N ALA A 145 6.61 12.97 -3.78
CA ALA A 145 6.46 11.55 -3.47
C ALA A 145 5.81 10.75 -4.64
N MET A 146 4.81 11.34 -5.32
CA MET A 146 4.22 10.75 -6.52
C MET A 146 5.24 10.69 -7.68
N LYS A 147 6.03 11.75 -7.90
CA LYS A 147 7.07 11.77 -8.92
C LYS A 147 8.11 10.68 -8.64
N LEU A 148 8.61 10.61 -7.42
CA LEU A 148 9.61 9.62 -7.00
C LEU A 148 9.07 8.19 -7.10
N SER A 149 7.82 7.94 -6.66
CA SER A 149 7.17 6.64 -6.83
C SER A 149 7.09 6.21 -8.30
N ARG A 150 6.76 7.14 -9.19
CA ARG A 150 6.68 6.88 -10.64
C ARG A 150 8.06 6.53 -11.21
N GLU A 151 9.10 7.21 -10.79
CA GLU A 151 10.49 6.97 -11.20
C GLU A 151 10.97 5.62 -10.69
N MET A 152 10.78 5.32 -9.41
CA MET A 152 11.11 4.02 -8.82
C MET A 152 10.39 2.86 -9.51
N MET A 153 9.12 3.03 -9.83
CA MET A 153 8.30 2.00 -10.50
C MET A 153 8.50 1.95 -12.03
N SER A 154 9.40 2.76 -12.58
CA SER A 154 9.75 2.69 -14.00
C SER A 154 10.51 1.40 -14.29
N GLY A 155 9.99 0.58 -15.20
CA GLY A 155 10.53 -0.77 -15.48
C GLY A 155 10.06 -1.87 -14.52
N GLN A 156 9.67 -1.54 -13.29
CA GLN A 156 9.40 -2.50 -12.21
C GLN A 156 7.92 -2.89 -12.05
N LYS A 157 7.01 -2.23 -12.79
CA LYS A 157 5.56 -2.46 -12.69
C LYS A 157 5.17 -3.91 -13.02
N TRP A 158 5.87 -4.51 -13.98
CA TRP A 158 5.62 -5.88 -14.39
C TRP A 158 6.02 -6.87 -13.30
N GLU A 159 7.14 -6.67 -12.64
CA GLU A 159 7.61 -7.53 -11.56
C GLU A 159 6.65 -7.50 -10.37
N LEU A 160 6.18 -6.30 -9.97
CA LEU A 160 5.17 -6.17 -8.92
C LEU A 160 3.84 -6.79 -9.34
N PHE A 161 3.44 -6.65 -10.61
CA PHE A 161 2.23 -7.31 -11.13
C PHE A 161 2.36 -8.84 -11.06
N VAL A 162 3.50 -9.39 -11.45
CA VAL A 162 3.77 -10.84 -11.36
C VAL A 162 3.75 -11.30 -9.90
N LEU A 163 4.33 -10.52 -8.98
CA LEU A 163 4.24 -10.80 -7.55
C LEU A 163 2.78 -10.87 -7.09
N ASP A 164 1.96 -9.86 -7.42
CA ASP A 164 0.53 -9.86 -7.09
C ASP A 164 -0.21 -11.05 -7.70
N LEU A 165 0.13 -11.44 -8.94
CA LEU A 165 -0.47 -12.58 -9.62
C LEU A 165 -0.19 -13.91 -8.89
N THR A 166 0.94 -14.03 -8.19
CA THR A 166 1.23 -15.24 -7.40
C THR A 166 0.28 -15.44 -6.21
N PHE A 167 -0.44 -14.40 -5.82
CA PHE A 167 -1.45 -14.48 -4.75
C PHE A 167 -2.86 -14.80 -5.26
N ILE A 168 -3.07 -14.87 -6.61
CA ILE A 168 -4.41 -15.04 -7.18
C ILE A 168 -5.11 -16.32 -6.66
N GLY A 169 -4.36 -17.41 -6.45
CA GLY A 169 -4.90 -18.63 -5.88
C GLY A 169 -5.45 -18.44 -4.46
N TRP A 170 -4.78 -17.65 -3.64
CA TRP A 170 -5.21 -17.31 -2.29
C TRP A 170 -6.42 -16.38 -2.29
N VAL A 171 -6.46 -15.42 -3.23
CA VAL A 171 -7.60 -14.53 -3.43
C VAL A 171 -8.84 -15.34 -3.86
N LEU A 172 -8.69 -16.27 -4.81
CA LEU A 172 -9.77 -17.15 -5.22
C LEU A 172 -10.27 -18.04 -4.07
N LEU A 173 -9.36 -18.58 -3.27
CA LEU A 173 -9.71 -19.33 -2.07
C LEU A 173 -10.46 -18.47 -1.05
N SER A 174 -10.10 -17.20 -0.94
CA SER A 174 -10.79 -16.25 -0.06
C SER A 174 -12.26 -16.02 -0.47
N ILE A 175 -12.56 -16.06 -1.76
CA ILE A 175 -13.93 -15.95 -2.27
C ILE A 175 -14.79 -17.13 -1.76
N LEU A 176 -14.22 -18.34 -1.72
CA LEU A 176 -14.93 -19.53 -1.20
C LEU A 176 -15.29 -19.41 0.28
N THR A 177 -14.56 -18.60 1.04
CA THR A 177 -14.83 -18.33 2.46
C THR A 177 -15.67 -17.05 2.67
N ALA A 178 -16.46 -16.66 1.66
CA ALA A 178 -17.22 -15.40 1.68
C ALA A 178 -16.36 -14.15 2.00
N GLY A 179 -15.11 -14.17 1.57
CA GLY A 179 -14.15 -13.05 1.77
C GLY A 179 -13.38 -13.10 3.09
N LEU A 180 -13.70 -13.98 4.04
CA LEU A 180 -12.98 -14.07 5.32
C LEU A 180 -11.49 -14.40 5.14
N GLY A 181 -11.14 -15.14 4.11
CA GLY A 181 -9.74 -15.43 3.78
C GLY A 181 -8.91 -14.17 3.50
N MET A 182 -9.54 -13.07 3.04
CA MET A 182 -8.84 -11.79 2.77
C MET A 182 -8.22 -11.19 4.03
N LEU A 183 -8.75 -11.48 5.22
CA LEU A 183 -8.15 -11.01 6.48
C LEU A 183 -6.71 -11.50 6.68
N PHE A 184 -6.35 -12.60 6.04
CA PHE A 184 -5.01 -13.18 6.07
C PHE A 184 -4.23 -12.93 4.78
N VAL A 185 -4.92 -12.91 3.64
CA VAL A 185 -4.28 -12.69 2.33
C VAL A 185 -3.82 -11.24 2.18
N GLU A 186 -4.63 -10.27 2.61
CA GLU A 186 -4.28 -8.84 2.53
C GLU A 186 -2.99 -8.49 3.28
N PRO A 187 -2.80 -8.83 4.59
CA PRO A 187 -1.53 -8.58 5.27
C PRO A 187 -0.35 -9.28 4.60
N TYR A 188 -0.56 -10.48 4.06
CA TYR A 188 0.49 -11.22 3.37
C TYR A 188 0.93 -10.52 2.09
N MET A 189 -0.01 -10.08 1.25
CA MET A 189 0.27 -9.32 0.04
C MET A 189 0.93 -7.98 0.36
N SER A 190 0.41 -7.25 1.33
CA SER A 190 0.92 -5.93 1.70
C SER A 190 2.31 -6.00 2.32
N THR A 191 2.61 -7.05 3.10
CA THR A 191 3.97 -7.31 3.61
C THR A 191 4.94 -7.64 2.47
N ALA A 192 4.53 -8.45 1.49
CA ALA A 192 5.36 -8.75 0.31
C ALA A 192 5.67 -7.47 -0.50
N ARG A 193 4.68 -6.57 -0.66
CA ARG A 193 4.88 -5.27 -1.30
C ARG A 193 5.80 -4.33 -0.49
N ALA A 194 5.74 -4.38 0.84
CA ALA A 194 6.65 -3.63 1.70
C ALA A 194 8.10 -4.11 1.55
N ILE A 195 8.32 -5.41 1.43
CA ILE A 195 9.65 -5.99 1.16
C ILE A 195 10.11 -5.60 -0.24
N PHE A 196 9.24 -5.66 -1.24
CA PHE A 196 9.52 -5.19 -2.60
C PHE A 196 9.96 -3.71 -2.62
N TYR A 197 9.28 -2.85 -1.85
CA TYR A 197 9.69 -1.46 -1.69
C TYR A 197 11.10 -1.31 -1.11
N LYS A 198 11.45 -2.11 -0.09
CA LYS A 198 12.81 -2.09 0.50
C LYS A 198 13.87 -2.46 -0.53
N ASP A 199 13.64 -3.55 -1.26
CA ASP A 199 14.55 -4.05 -2.30
C ASP A 199 14.75 -3.00 -3.41
N LEU A 200 13.65 -2.39 -3.87
CA LEU A 200 13.67 -1.34 -4.87
C LEU A 200 14.40 -0.07 -4.39
N LYS A 201 14.23 0.29 -3.13
CA LYS A 201 14.93 1.43 -2.52
C LYS A 201 16.42 1.19 -2.45
N GLU A 202 16.85 0.00 -2.04
CA GLU A 202 18.27 -0.39 -1.98
C GLU A 202 18.91 -0.38 -3.37
N GLU A 203 18.24 -0.91 -4.38
CA GLU A 203 18.71 -0.92 -5.77
C GLU A 203 18.94 0.51 -6.30
N LYS A 204 17.99 1.42 -6.05
CA LYS A 204 18.11 2.83 -6.49
C LYS A 204 19.22 3.59 -5.77
N LEU A 205 19.44 3.34 -4.48
CA LEU A 205 20.54 3.93 -3.73
C LEU A 205 21.91 3.47 -4.28
N ILE A 206 22.04 2.21 -4.70
CA ILE A 206 23.24 1.68 -5.31
C ILE A 206 23.49 2.34 -6.67
N GLU A 207 22.46 2.47 -7.52
CA GLU A 207 22.55 3.14 -8.82
C GLU A 207 23.03 4.60 -8.67
N GLU A 208 22.45 5.39 -7.75
CA GLU A 208 22.88 6.78 -7.50
C GLU A 208 24.33 6.88 -7.00
N THR A 209 24.75 5.90 -6.17
CA THR A 209 26.12 5.86 -5.66
C THR A 209 27.12 5.57 -6.78
N ASP A 210 26.81 4.62 -7.65
CA ASP A 210 27.66 4.23 -8.78
C ASP A 210 27.76 5.38 -9.81
N GLU A 211 26.67 6.07 -10.11
CA GLU A 211 26.66 7.25 -10.98
C GLU A 211 27.54 8.37 -10.40
N THR A 212 27.45 8.62 -9.09
CA THR A 212 28.23 9.65 -8.41
C THR A 212 29.72 9.33 -8.45
N ILE A 213 30.11 8.08 -8.23
CA ILE A 213 31.51 7.61 -8.30
C ILE A 213 32.04 7.74 -9.72
N SER A 214 31.28 7.33 -10.73
CA SER A 214 31.71 7.42 -12.13
C SER A 214 31.91 8.87 -12.60
N THR A 215 31.02 9.79 -12.18
CA THR A 215 31.11 11.22 -12.51
C THR A 215 32.27 11.92 -11.80
N THR A 216 32.72 11.42 -10.64
CA THR A 216 33.82 12.01 -9.87
C THR A 216 35.18 11.48 -10.35
N ALA A 217 35.21 10.38 -11.13
CA ALA A 217 36.42 9.76 -11.64
C ALA A 217 36.84 10.27 -13.05
N GLU A 218 36.02 11.09 -13.69
CA GLU A 218 36.34 11.82 -14.95
C GLU A 218 36.87 13.23 -14.66
#